data_d8346e2d30c53e140d82b48449e44e34
#
_entry.id   d8346e2d30c53e140d82b48449e44e34
#
_cell.length_a   1.000
_cell.length_b   1.000
_cell.length_c   1.000
_cell.angle_alpha   90.00
_cell.angle_beta   90.00
_cell.angle_gamma   90.00
#
_symmetry.space_group_name_H-M   'P 1'
#
loop_
_entity.id
_entity.type
_entity.pdbx_description
1 polymer ?
#
loop_
_entity_poly.entity_id
_entity_poly.type
_entity_poly.pdbx_seq_one_letter_code
_entity_poly.pdbx_strand_id
1 'polypeptide(L)'
;MNIGAFCYTPSVALGRAVGRKHAMEMLLTGETISAERAGEIGLVKRVVSPETLDVEVETLARCIASKSSAVITSGKQIFYRQLELPLGDAYGLAGHAIACDFFTDDGKEGVDAFLGKRAPRWTNRQ
;
A
#
# COMPACT_ATOMS: atom_id res chain seq x y z
N MET A 1 12.88 24.17 -4.84
CA MET A 1 12.44 25.56 -5.10
C MET A 1 13.39 26.36 -6.03
N ASN A 2 14.36 25.72 -6.63
CA ASN A 2 15.46 26.40 -7.36
C ASN A 2 15.02 27.01 -8.72
N ILE A 3 13.77 26.81 -9.15
CA ILE A 3 13.19 27.36 -10.40
C ILE A 3 12.16 28.48 -10.16
N GLY A 4 12.07 29.01 -8.93
CA GLY A 4 11.12 30.07 -8.58
C GLY A 4 9.67 29.62 -8.42
N ALA A 5 9.41 28.31 -8.33
CA ALA A 5 8.08 27.74 -8.10
C ALA A 5 8.10 26.74 -6.96
N PHE A 6 7.05 26.74 -6.15
CA PHE A 6 6.84 25.73 -5.11
C PHE A 6 6.27 24.44 -5.74
N CYS A 7 6.68 23.28 -5.20
CA CYS A 7 6.25 21.99 -5.71
C CYS A 7 4.84 21.62 -5.19
N TYR A 8 3.81 22.31 -5.65
CA TYR A 8 2.42 22.13 -5.16
C TYR A 8 1.90 20.72 -5.40
N THR A 9 2.00 20.19 -6.60
CA THR A 9 1.48 18.86 -6.93
C THR A 9 2.27 17.72 -6.24
N PRO A 10 3.60 17.72 -6.20
CA PRO A 10 4.36 16.74 -5.41
C PRO A 10 4.08 16.81 -3.91
N SER A 11 3.77 18.01 -3.37
CA SER A 11 3.47 18.17 -1.94
C SER A 11 2.23 17.40 -1.49
N VAL A 12 1.28 17.14 -2.39
CA VAL A 12 0.07 16.36 -2.10
C VAL A 12 0.43 14.91 -1.76
N ALA A 13 1.26 14.26 -2.57
CA ALA A 13 1.69 12.89 -2.33
C ALA A 13 2.66 12.82 -1.14
N LEU A 14 3.65 13.71 -1.10
CA LEU A 14 4.68 13.71 -0.06
C LEU A 14 4.08 13.95 1.34
N GLY A 15 3.19 14.93 1.49
CA GLY A 15 2.55 15.26 2.76
C GLY A 15 1.58 14.19 3.29
N ARG A 16 1.19 13.21 2.43
CA ARG A 16 0.41 12.03 2.81
C ARG A 16 1.27 10.80 3.09
N ALA A 17 2.50 10.77 2.57
CA ALA A 17 3.40 9.64 2.72
C ALA A 17 4.29 9.73 3.96
N VAL A 18 4.73 10.95 4.35
CA VAL A 18 5.67 11.15 5.45
C VAL A 18 5.15 12.17 6.45
N GLY A 19 5.81 12.25 7.62
CA GLY A 19 5.47 13.26 8.63
C GLY A 19 5.59 14.69 8.09
N ARG A 20 4.64 15.56 8.45
CA ARG A 20 4.52 16.94 7.91
C ARG A 20 5.80 17.76 8.00
N LYS A 21 6.59 17.58 9.06
CA LYS A 21 7.87 18.30 9.24
C LYS A 21 8.89 17.88 8.19
N HIS A 22 9.03 16.58 7.92
CA HIS A 22 9.93 16.07 6.88
C HIS A 22 9.48 16.48 5.49
N ALA A 23 8.17 16.40 5.20
CA ALA A 23 7.63 16.89 3.93
C ALA A 23 7.96 18.38 3.72
N MET A 24 7.72 19.22 4.72
CA MET A 24 7.95 20.66 4.62
C MET A 24 9.43 21.01 4.47
N GLU A 25 10.32 20.33 5.20
CA GLU A 25 11.78 20.49 5.06
C GLU A 25 12.22 20.23 3.63
N MET A 26 11.87 19.07 3.06
CA MET A 26 12.19 18.71 1.67
C MET A 26 11.63 19.71 0.65
N LEU A 27 10.39 20.15 0.85
CA LEU A 27 9.71 21.09 -0.07
C LEU A 27 10.31 22.50 -0.02
N LEU A 28 10.75 22.97 1.17
CA LEU A 28 11.29 24.31 1.34
C LEU A 28 12.78 24.40 0.96
N THR A 29 13.59 23.39 1.31
CA THR A 29 15.01 23.40 1.01
C THR A 29 15.29 23.00 -0.43
N GLY A 30 14.50 22.08 -0.98
CA GLY A 30 14.78 21.47 -2.30
C GLY A 30 16.02 20.60 -2.29
N GLU A 31 16.49 20.18 -1.12
CA GLU A 31 17.64 19.29 -0.97
C GLU A 31 17.25 17.84 -1.25
N THR A 32 18.22 17.10 -1.78
CA THR A 32 18.08 15.64 -1.95
C THR A 32 18.37 14.92 -0.64
N ILE A 33 17.65 13.84 -0.38
CA ILE A 33 17.91 12.95 0.77
C ILE A 33 18.47 11.62 0.29
N SER A 34 19.20 10.92 1.16
CA SER A 34 19.69 9.57 0.85
C SER A 34 18.56 8.55 0.87
N ALA A 35 18.81 7.36 0.28
CA ALA A 35 17.87 6.25 0.31
C ALA A 35 17.58 5.79 1.74
N GLU A 36 18.62 5.73 2.59
CA GLU A 36 18.51 5.38 4.00
C GLU A 36 17.58 6.35 4.73
N ARG A 37 17.80 7.66 4.52
CA ARG A 37 16.93 8.69 5.10
C ARG A 37 15.50 8.58 4.61
N ALA A 38 15.30 8.28 3.34
CA ALA A 38 13.96 8.02 2.78
C ALA A 38 13.28 6.81 3.44
N GLY A 39 14.05 5.78 3.78
CA GLY A 39 13.58 4.62 4.55
C GLY A 39 13.19 4.98 5.98
N GLU A 40 14.05 5.74 6.69
CA GLU A 40 13.82 6.16 8.08
C GLU A 40 12.53 6.98 8.24
N ILE A 41 12.28 7.90 7.33
CA ILE A 41 11.07 8.76 7.38
C ILE A 41 9.82 8.12 6.77
N GLY A 42 9.92 6.89 6.26
CA GLY A 42 8.80 6.14 5.70
C GLY A 42 8.42 6.50 4.26
N LEU A 43 9.26 7.27 3.55
CA LEU A 43 9.03 7.61 2.13
C LEU A 43 9.17 6.40 1.22
N VAL A 44 10.11 5.50 1.52
CA VAL A 44 10.28 4.21 0.85
C VAL A 44 10.15 3.07 1.86
N LYS A 45 9.67 1.93 1.41
CA LYS A 45 9.41 0.78 2.30
C LYS A 45 10.69 0.03 2.66
N ARG A 46 11.61 -0.11 1.73
CA ARG A 46 12.87 -0.85 1.86
C ARG A 46 13.99 -0.11 1.14
N VAL A 47 15.18 -0.22 1.69
CA VAL A 47 16.43 0.19 1.05
C VAL A 47 17.27 -1.05 0.87
N VAL A 48 17.74 -1.28 -0.33
CA VAL A 48 18.55 -2.45 -0.71
C VAL A 48 19.70 -1.98 -1.60
N SER A 49 20.72 -2.82 -1.79
CA SER A 49 21.79 -2.50 -2.72
C SER A 49 21.29 -2.51 -4.17
N PRO A 50 21.91 -1.73 -5.08
CA PRO A 50 21.52 -1.72 -6.49
C PRO A 50 21.52 -3.11 -7.14
N GLU A 51 22.45 -3.99 -6.74
CA GLU A 51 22.63 -5.32 -7.30
C GLU A 51 21.48 -6.27 -6.92
N THR A 52 20.79 -6.00 -5.80
CA THR A 52 19.69 -6.83 -5.28
C THR A 52 18.32 -6.23 -5.56
N LEU A 53 18.23 -5.01 -6.08
CA LEU A 53 16.97 -4.27 -6.24
C LEU A 53 15.94 -5.06 -7.06
N ASP A 54 16.32 -5.55 -8.23
CA ASP A 54 15.40 -6.26 -9.13
C ASP A 54 14.88 -7.55 -8.49
N VAL A 55 15.75 -8.29 -7.79
CA VAL A 55 15.38 -9.54 -7.09
C VAL A 55 14.39 -9.26 -5.96
N GLU A 56 14.64 -8.22 -5.17
CA GLU A 56 13.74 -7.82 -4.08
C GLU A 56 12.39 -7.34 -4.59
N VAL A 57 12.37 -6.53 -5.66
CA VAL A 57 11.13 -6.08 -6.31
C VAL A 57 10.34 -7.26 -6.85
N GLU A 58 11.00 -8.18 -7.56
CA GLU A 58 10.34 -9.35 -8.13
C GLU A 58 9.80 -10.28 -7.04
N THR A 59 10.55 -10.48 -5.97
CA THR A 59 10.12 -11.29 -4.81
C THR A 59 8.86 -10.72 -4.17
N LEU A 60 8.82 -9.40 -3.94
CA LEU A 60 7.64 -8.73 -3.41
C LEU A 60 6.45 -8.81 -4.38
N ALA A 61 6.69 -8.55 -5.66
CA ALA A 61 5.66 -8.62 -6.70
C ALA A 61 5.04 -10.02 -6.79
N ARG A 62 5.86 -11.07 -6.80
CA ARG A 62 5.40 -12.47 -6.79
C ARG A 62 4.61 -12.81 -5.52
N CYS A 63 5.06 -12.32 -4.36
CA CYS A 63 4.33 -12.49 -3.11
C CYS A 63 2.92 -11.89 -3.19
N ILE A 64 2.79 -10.69 -3.73
CA ILE A 64 1.48 -10.04 -3.93
C ILE A 64 0.67 -10.79 -4.98
N ALA A 65 1.26 -11.13 -6.13
CA ALA A 65 0.59 -11.83 -7.22
C ALA A 65 0.12 -13.26 -6.84
N SER A 66 0.67 -13.84 -5.78
CA SER A 66 0.22 -15.14 -5.25
C SER A 66 -1.10 -15.08 -4.47
N LYS A 67 -1.67 -13.90 -4.25
CA LYS A 67 -2.94 -13.70 -3.55
C LYS A 67 -4.09 -13.56 -4.55
N SER A 68 -5.33 -13.69 -4.06
CA SER A 68 -6.51 -13.41 -4.90
C SER A 68 -6.45 -11.98 -5.45
N SER A 69 -6.47 -11.84 -6.77
CA SER A 69 -6.46 -10.53 -7.42
C SER A 69 -7.74 -9.73 -7.14
N ALA A 70 -8.88 -10.42 -7.00
CA ALA A 70 -10.15 -9.81 -6.65
C ALA A 70 -10.08 -9.16 -5.26
N VAL A 71 -9.60 -9.91 -4.26
CA VAL A 71 -9.45 -9.42 -2.88
C VAL A 71 -8.42 -8.30 -2.78
N ILE A 72 -7.29 -8.38 -3.50
CA ILE A 72 -6.31 -7.28 -3.53
C ILE A 72 -6.92 -6.02 -4.13
N THR A 73 -7.69 -6.15 -5.21
CA THR A 73 -8.33 -5.00 -5.88
C THR A 73 -9.34 -4.33 -4.95
N SER A 74 -10.25 -5.10 -4.38
CA SER A 74 -11.23 -4.63 -3.39
C SER A 74 -10.53 -3.99 -2.18
N GLY A 75 -9.57 -4.70 -1.59
CA GLY A 75 -8.84 -4.24 -0.41
C GLY A 75 -8.11 -2.91 -0.64
N LYS A 76 -7.46 -2.72 -1.79
CA LYS A 76 -6.82 -1.44 -2.13
C LYS A 76 -7.82 -0.30 -2.27
N GLN A 77 -8.95 -0.53 -2.93
CA GLN A 77 -10.01 0.48 -3.07
C GLN A 77 -10.57 0.91 -1.72
N ILE A 78 -10.90 -0.05 -0.87
CA ILE A 78 -11.43 0.19 0.47
C ILE A 78 -10.40 0.88 1.36
N PHE A 79 -9.12 0.46 1.29
CA PHE A 79 -8.04 1.07 2.07
C PHE A 79 -7.92 2.57 1.82
N TYR A 80 -7.87 3.00 0.55
CA TYR A 80 -7.76 4.43 0.25
C TYR A 80 -9.05 5.20 0.53
N ARG A 81 -10.21 4.58 0.30
CA ARG A 81 -11.50 5.22 0.56
C ARG A 81 -11.73 5.47 2.05
N GLN A 82 -11.42 4.51 2.92
CA GLN A 82 -11.66 4.64 4.36
C GLN A 82 -10.77 5.71 5.02
N LEU A 83 -9.59 6.01 4.47
CA LEU A 83 -8.70 7.06 4.99
C LEU A 83 -9.32 8.47 4.94
N GLU A 84 -10.31 8.69 4.09
CA GLU A 84 -10.99 9.97 3.92
C GLU A 84 -12.30 10.05 4.74
N LEU A 85 -12.63 9.03 5.54
CA LEU A 85 -13.88 8.93 6.30
C LEU A 85 -13.67 9.19 7.80
N PRO A 86 -14.71 9.68 8.50
CA PRO A 86 -14.74 9.61 9.96
C PRO A 86 -14.58 8.18 10.46
N LEU A 87 -13.99 8.00 11.64
CA LEU A 87 -13.59 6.69 12.16
C LEU A 87 -14.75 5.66 12.20
N GLY A 88 -15.94 6.08 12.62
CA GLY A 88 -17.12 5.20 12.67
C GLY A 88 -17.52 4.71 11.27
N ASP A 89 -17.55 5.61 10.30
CA ASP A 89 -17.89 5.29 8.91
C ASP A 89 -16.82 4.40 8.25
N ALA A 90 -15.54 4.65 8.58
CA ALA A 90 -14.43 3.83 8.12
C ALA A 90 -14.57 2.37 8.58
N TYR A 91 -14.89 2.14 9.87
CA TYR A 91 -15.16 0.79 10.39
C TYR A 91 -16.43 0.17 9.77
N GLY A 92 -17.48 0.96 9.54
CA GLY A 92 -18.69 0.50 8.85
C GLY A 92 -18.39 0.02 7.44
N LEU A 93 -17.64 0.83 6.66
CA LEU A 93 -17.20 0.48 5.31
C LEU A 93 -16.33 -0.80 5.30
N ALA A 94 -15.34 -0.87 6.19
CA ALA A 94 -14.44 -2.02 6.28
C ALA A 94 -15.18 -3.30 6.72
N GLY A 95 -16.09 -3.20 7.68
CA GLY A 95 -16.91 -4.32 8.14
C GLY A 95 -17.84 -4.88 7.05
N HIS A 96 -18.41 -3.99 6.23
CA HIS A 96 -19.19 -4.42 5.07
C HIS A 96 -18.31 -5.12 4.03
N ALA A 97 -17.16 -4.55 3.71
CA ALA A 97 -16.25 -5.11 2.72
C ALA A 97 -15.76 -6.53 3.10
N ILE A 98 -15.32 -6.72 4.35
CA ILE A 98 -14.85 -8.06 4.80
C ILE A 98 -15.99 -9.09 4.78
N ALA A 99 -17.21 -8.69 5.12
CA ALA A 99 -18.35 -9.57 5.03
C ALA A 99 -18.61 -10.00 3.57
N CYS A 100 -18.56 -9.07 2.62
CA CYS A 100 -18.68 -9.38 1.19
C CYS A 100 -17.59 -10.33 0.71
N ASP A 101 -16.33 -10.08 1.09
CA ASP A 101 -15.18 -10.91 0.68
C ASP A 101 -15.36 -12.38 1.09
N PHE A 102 -15.88 -12.66 2.29
CA PHE A 102 -16.15 -14.05 2.75
C PHE A 102 -17.27 -14.77 1.98
N PHE A 103 -18.13 -14.05 1.28
CA PHE A 103 -19.14 -14.66 0.41
C PHE A 103 -18.65 -14.99 -1.00
N THR A 104 -17.47 -14.47 -1.40
CA THR A 104 -16.84 -14.79 -2.69
C THR A 104 -16.30 -16.22 -2.73
N ASP A 105 -16.09 -16.75 -3.94
CA ASP A 105 -15.47 -18.08 -4.11
C ASP A 105 -14.05 -18.10 -3.52
N ASP A 106 -13.26 -17.03 -3.75
CA ASP A 106 -11.91 -16.92 -3.21
C ASP A 106 -11.92 -16.75 -1.67
N GLY A 107 -12.90 -16.08 -1.10
CA GLY A 107 -13.06 -15.97 0.35
C GLY A 107 -13.34 -17.34 1.01
N LYS A 108 -14.24 -18.13 0.42
CA LYS A 108 -14.52 -19.50 0.87
C LYS A 108 -13.32 -20.42 0.72
N GLU A 109 -12.68 -20.39 -0.47
CA GLU A 109 -11.44 -21.16 -0.72
C GLU A 109 -10.34 -20.80 0.28
N GLY A 110 -10.19 -19.51 0.62
CA GLY A 110 -9.20 -19.05 1.60
C GLY A 110 -9.42 -19.66 2.98
N VAL A 111 -10.67 -19.69 3.45
CA VAL A 111 -11.05 -20.33 4.73
C VAL A 111 -10.82 -21.84 4.68
N ASP A 112 -11.28 -22.52 3.64
CA ASP A 112 -11.14 -23.97 3.48
C ASP A 112 -9.66 -24.38 3.39
N ALA A 113 -8.85 -23.62 2.65
CA ALA A 113 -7.42 -23.85 2.53
C ALA A 113 -6.70 -23.68 3.88
N PHE A 114 -7.07 -22.64 4.65
CA PHE A 114 -6.51 -22.41 5.98
C PHE A 114 -6.84 -23.54 6.95
N LEU A 115 -8.11 -23.94 7.01
CA LEU A 115 -8.55 -25.05 7.87
C LEU A 115 -7.93 -26.38 7.44
N GLY A 116 -7.80 -26.61 6.14
CA GLY A 116 -7.18 -27.79 5.55
C GLY A 116 -5.65 -27.79 5.56
N LYS A 117 -5.02 -26.73 6.06
CA LYS A 117 -3.54 -26.53 6.08
C LYS A 117 -2.90 -26.77 4.72
N ARG A 118 -3.51 -26.31 3.67
CA ARG A 118 -3.04 -26.41 2.28
C ARG A 118 -2.91 -25.05 1.62
N ALA A 119 -2.20 -24.98 0.51
CA ALA A 119 -2.17 -23.76 -0.30
C ALA A 119 -3.54 -23.50 -0.94
N PRO A 120 -4.02 -22.25 -0.97
CA PRO A 120 -5.25 -21.88 -1.63
C PRO A 120 -5.10 -21.90 -3.16
N ARG A 121 -6.23 -22.11 -3.85
CA ARG A 121 -6.33 -22.08 -5.31
C ARG A 121 -7.34 -21.01 -5.72
N TRP A 122 -6.82 -19.82 -6.01
CA TRP A 122 -7.65 -18.68 -6.32
C TRP A 122 -8.33 -18.80 -7.68
N THR A 123 -9.63 -18.49 -7.73
CA THR A 123 -10.40 -18.41 -8.98
C THR A 123 -10.22 -17.07 -9.66
N ASN A 124 -9.87 -16.02 -8.89
CA ASN A 124 -9.75 -14.63 -9.30
C ASN A 124 -11.03 -14.07 -9.96
N ARG A 125 -12.18 -14.63 -9.61
CA ARG A 125 -13.50 -14.15 -10.05
C ARG A 125 -14.05 -13.18 -9.01
N GLN A 126 -14.58 -12.05 -9.52
CA GLN A 126 -15.32 -11.07 -8.71
C GLN A 126 -16.76 -11.51 -8.55
#